data_a69f16cc82eb5170c3d0b83c43a7bf0c
#
_entry.id   a69f16cc82eb5170c3d0b83c43a7bf0c
#
_cell.length_a   1.000
_cell.length_b   1.000
_cell.length_c   1.000
_cell.angle_alpha   90.00
_cell.angle_beta   90.00
_cell.angle_gamma   90.00
#
_symmetry.space_group_name_H-M   'P 1'
#
loop_
_entity.id
_entity.type
_entity.pdbx_description
1 polymer ?
#
loop_
_entity_poly.entity_id
_entity_poly.type
_entity_poly.pdbx_seq_one_letter_code
_entity_poly.pdbx_strand_id
1 'polypeptide(L)'
;MSSKNKLIINCGATHVSAAEFSVSAGRLVLESFQVQELKYDYSNQDDWLSELAVTLKMMRVSGKATVIAPSMLLLTKTIKIPHVDDSRRAEVVSFEAEKNIPYPINEVSWDYQVISDDGIETEIFLTSMKSSVADDFYAALASAGVIAESIQAAPVLDYNAWKYCGLESDVILLNVGSRFTNMMIARDDGVFVRSIPVGGNSVTQSIADSLGKDFKSAEEFKKNFFTNAATLASAAGAEHFTNGAKSAMRRMGVEFKLSLVNYRRSARVENPTKIYLCGRGSLLPNFAENLAEEQKMSVEYFDPLANVSISPRVNQQLLSDCTVQVSELIGEASRMVMPNMLGVNLLPKHIVEETAFAKKRPLMVLSALILALAPLPLVYYYMTTSSVESKSAKQFTQMIPEIEDRVAEFDSLGKEAKAIEAKINGLEGLAKSKSNWINLFIDLEKRLMDQKDVWLDNLRVVRTTKNGVQDYKLELTGRFLIREANPTEEYDTKKARDRIDGLLKSFTGSAFIKSFENVRVDPSNPRILKFDFTLVVNPDKPI
;
A
#
# COMPACT_ATOMS: atom_id res chain seq x y z
N MET A 1 -28.42 4.70 13.91
CA MET A 1 -27.66 4.20 12.76
C MET A 1 -26.97 2.92 13.21
N SER A 2 -27.25 1.78 12.59
CA SER A 2 -26.54 0.52 12.90
C SER A 2 -25.08 0.72 12.53
N SER A 3 -24.19 0.69 13.51
CA SER A 3 -22.75 0.75 13.27
C SER A 3 -22.37 -0.48 12.44
N LYS A 4 -21.76 -0.25 11.28
CA LYS A 4 -21.29 -1.33 10.42
C LYS A 4 -20.15 -2.03 11.13
N ASN A 5 -20.25 -3.33 11.35
CA ASN A 5 -19.17 -4.11 11.94
C ASN A 5 -17.91 -3.99 11.09
N LYS A 6 -16.76 -3.82 11.72
CA LYS A 6 -15.44 -3.81 11.09
C LYS A 6 -14.72 -5.10 11.42
N LEU A 7 -14.38 -5.87 10.40
CA LEU A 7 -13.55 -7.05 10.52
C LEU A 7 -12.07 -6.64 10.55
N ILE A 8 -11.35 -7.13 11.54
CA ILE A 8 -9.91 -6.95 11.71
C ILE A 8 -9.27 -8.34 11.82
N ILE A 9 -8.23 -8.57 11.05
CA ILE A 9 -7.49 -9.83 11.01
C ILE A 9 -6.06 -9.55 11.42
N ASN A 10 -5.59 -10.18 12.49
CA ASN A 10 -4.20 -10.13 12.90
C ASN A 10 -3.47 -11.39 12.42
N CYS A 11 -2.53 -11.20 11.50
CA CYS A 11 -1.73 -12.26 10.91
C CYS A 11 -0.40 -12.39 11.69
N GLY A 12 -0.43 -13.13 12.79
CA GLY A 12 0.79 -13.43 13.54
C GLY A 12 1.66 -14.50 12.85
N ALA A 13 2.90 -14.68 13.34
CA ALA A 13 3.80 -15.67 12.76
C ALA A 13 3.40 -17.11 13.08
N THR A 14 2.66 -17.37 14.15
CA THR A 14 2.23 -18.73 14.56
C THR A 14 0.72 -18.87 14.75
N HIS A 15 0.01 -17.77 14.83
CA HIS A 15 -1.44 -17.74 14.99
C HIS A 15 -2.01 -16.65 14.11
N VAL A 16 -3.21 -16.87 13.62
CA VAL A 16 -4.04 -15.85 13.01
C VAL A 16 -5.28 -15.66 13.89
N SER A 17 -5.64 -14.40 14.14
CA SER A 17 -6.85 -14.07 14.86
C SER A 17 -7.71 -13.12 14.04
N ALA A 18 -9.02 -13.31 14.12
CA ALA A 18 -10.02 -12.48 13.46
C ALA A 18 -11.05 -12.00 14.47
N ALA A 19 -11.36 -10.73 14.45
CA ALA A 19 -12.32 -10.12 15.35
C ALA A 19 -13.19 -9.11 14.59
N GLU A 20 -14.47 -9.10 14.93
CA GLU A 20 -15.39 -8.06 14.48
C GLU A 20 -15.66 -7.08 15.60
N PHE A 21 -15.58 -5.81 15.26
CA PHE A 21 -15.85 -4.73 16.19
C PHE A 21 -16.98 -3.84 15.68
N SER A 22 -17.78 -3.36 16.63
CA SER A 22 -18.75 -2.30 16.43
C SER A 22 -18.51 -1.16 17.42
N VAL A 23 -19.20 -0.04 17.23
CA VAL A 23 -19.16 1.09 18.17
C VAL A 23 -20.55 1.28 18.74
N SER A 24 -20.69 1.24 20.04
CA SER A 24 -21.93 1.53 20.76
C SER A 24 -21.68 2.55 21.87
N ALA A 25 -22.47 3.62 21.88
CA ALA A 25 -22.34 4.71 22.86
C ALA A 25 -20.90 5.26 23.02
N GLY A 26 -20.14 5.34 21.90
CA GLY A 26 -18.76 5.85 21.90
C GLY A 26 -17.72 4.86 22.46
N ARG A 27 -18.08 3.60 22.69
CA ARG A 27 -17.18 2.54 23.16
C ARG A 27 -17.08 1.41 22.13
N LEU A 28 -15.95 0.74 22.12
CA LEU A 28 -15.76 -0.47 21.33
C LEU A 28 -16.58 -1.63 21.90
N VAL A 29 -17.17 -2.38 20.99
CA VAL A 29 -17.85 -3.66 21.30
C VAL A 29 -17.18 -4.73 20.45
N LEU A 30 -16.66 -5.77 21.09
CA LEU A 30 -16.16 -6.97 20.44
C LEU A 30 -17.34 -7.88 20.14
N GLU A 31 -17.70 -8.02 18.87
CA GLU A 31 -18.87 -8.78 18.41
C GLU A 31 -18.55 -10.25 18.15
N SER A 32 -17.37 -10.54 17.63
CA SER A 32 -16.87 -11.90 17.41
C SER A 32 -15.35 -11.97 17.57
N PHE A 33 -14.86 -13.11 18.01
CA PHE A 33 -13.44 -13.39 18.13
C PHE A 33 -13.16 -14.85 17.79
N GLN A 34 -12.16 -15.06 16.94
CA GLN A 34 -11.65 -16.35 16.54
C GLN A 34 -10.13 -16.30 16.53
N VAL A 35 -9.49 -17.40 16.89
CA VAL A 35 -8.05 -17.57 16.79
C VAL A 35 -7.73 -18.99 16.37
N GLN A 36 -6.73 -19.12 15.49
CA GLN A 36 -6.29 -20.42 15.00
C GLN A 36 -4.76 -20.44 14.88
N GLU A 37 -4.17 -21.58 15.27
CA GLU A 37 -2.74 -21.83 15.10
C GLU A 37 -2.43 -22.16 13.63
N LEU A 38 -1.32 -21.58 13.12
CA LEU A 38 -0.75 -21.88 11.80
C LEU A 38 0.17 -23.10 11.90
N LYS A 39 -0.09 -24.12 11.08
CA LYS A 39 0.64 -25.40 11.10
C LYS A 39 1.55 -25.51 9.88
N TYR A 40 2.71 -24.88 9.94
CA TYR A 40 3.69 -24.90 8.85
C TYR A 40 5.09 -25.22 9.40
N ASP A 41 6.04 -25.45 8.49
CA ASP A 41 7.45 -25.57 8.88
C ASP A 41 8.02 -24.18 9.18
N TYR A 42 8.29 -23.89 10.45
CA TYR A 42 8.80 -22.61 10.91
C TYR A 42 10.21 -22.28 10.37
N SER A 43 10.92 -23.25 9.80
CA SER A 43 12.20 -23.04 9.13
C SER A 43 12.04 -22.46 7.72
N ASN A 44 10.87 -22.64 7.09
CA ASN A 44 10.54 -22.15 5.75
C ASN A 44 9.49 -21.01 5.82
N GLN A 45 9.90 -19.81 5.42
CA GLN A 45 9.02 -18.63 5.47
C GLN A 45 7.95 -18.66 4.37
N ASP A 46 8.21 -19.30 3.24
CA ASP A 46 7.27 -19.36 2.12
C ASP A 46 6.03 -20.22 2.46
N ASP A 47 6.19 -21.21 3.34
CA ASP A 47 5.10 -22.05 3.81
C ASP A 47 4.10 -21.27 4.67
N TRP A 48 4.53 -20.18 5.32
CA TRP A 48 3.67 -19.36 6.16
C TRP A 48 2.52 -18.72 5.37
N LEU A 49 2.76 -18.18 4.19
CA LEU A 49 1.73 -17.55 3.35
C LEU A 49 0.67 -18.57 2.89
N SER A 50 1.14 -19.76 2.49
CA SER A 50 0.27 -20.84 2.08
C SER A 50 -0.63 -21.31 3.22
N GLU A 51 -0.05 -21.51 4.40
CA GLU A 51 -0.79 -21.95 5.60
C GLU A 51 -1.74 -20.85 6.10
N LEU A 52 -1.34 -19.57 6.02
CA LEU A 52 -2.23 -18.46 6.34
C LEU A 52 -3.51 -18.51 5.50
N ALA A 53 -3.38 -18.69 4.18
CA ALA A 53 -4.52 -18.77 3.28
C ALA A 53 -5.42 -19.98 3.59
N VAL A 54 -4.84 -21.14 3.88
CA VAL A 54 -5.57 -22.35 4.26
C VAL A 54 -6.31 -22.14 5.57
N THR A 55 -5.62 -21.58 6.57
CA THR A 55 -6.19 -21.35 7.92
C THR A 55 -7.35 -20.35 7.87
N LEU A 56 -7.21 -19.24 7.13
CA LEU A 56 -8.30 -18.27 6.96
C LEU A 56 -9.53 -18.89 6.30
N LYS A 57 -9.34 -19.76 5.30
CA LYS A 57 -10.45 -20.53 4.68
C LYS A 57 -11.12 -21.45 5.70
N MET A 58 -10.36 -22.17 6.54
CA MET A 58 -10.89 -23.04 7.59
C MET A 58 -11.69 -22.25 8.64
N MET A 59 -11.22 -21.07 9.02
CA MET A 59 -11.93 -20.15 9.90
C MET A 59 -13.16 -19.52 9.26
N ARG A 60 -13.37 -19.69 7.96
CA ARG A 60 -14.44 -19.05 7.17
C ARG A 60 -14.45 -17.53 7.28
N VAL A 61 -13.26 -16.94 7.41
CA VAL A 61 -13.08 -15.50 7.45
C VAL A 61 -13.01 -14.99 6.01
N SER A 62 -13.92 -14.11 5.64
CA SER A 62 -13.98 -13.57 4.27
C SER A 62 -14.62 -12.18 4.24
N GLY A 63 -14.46 -11.48 3.12
CA GLY A 63 -15.01 -10.14 2.91
C GLY A 63 -13.98 -9.04 3.18
N LYS A 64 -14.49 -7.82 3.35
CA LYS A 64 -13.66 -6.64 3.57
C LYS A 64 -13.12 -6.61 4.99
N ALA A 65 -11.81 -6.47 5.12
CA ALA A 65 -11.13 -6.46 6.39
C ALA A 65 -9.98 -5.46 6.44
N THR A 66 -9.67 -4.96 7.63
CA THR A 66 -8.35 -4.41 7.94
C THR A 66 -7.44 -5.55 8.37
N VAL A 67 -6.27 -5.65 7.79
CA VAL A 67 -5.32 -6.73 8.06
C VAL A 67 -4.10 -6.17 8.77
N ILE A 68 -3.63 -6.84 9.80
CA ILE A 68 -2.43 -6.49 10.55
C ILE A 68 -1.30 -7.42 10.09
N ALA A 69 -0.26 -6.82 9.53
CA ALA A 69 0.93 -7.55 9.09
C ALA A 69 1.90 -7.75 10.25
N PRO A 70 2.48 -8.96 10.40
CA PRO A 70 3.41 -9.25 11.46
C PRO A 70 4.77 -8.57 11.26
N SER A 71 5.46 -8.26 12.36
CA SER A 71 6.76 -7.57 12.34
C SER A 71 7.84 -8.27 11.51
N MET A 72 7.72 -9.59 11.27
CA MET A 72 8.68 -10.33 10.45
C MET A 72 8.68 -9.94 8.97
N LEU A 73 7.61 -9.32 8.49
CA LEU A 73 7.49 -8.83 7.11
C LEU A 73 7.87 -7.35 6.99
N LEU A 74 8.08 -6.67 8.12
CA LEU A 74 8.17 -5.22 8.20
C LEU A 74 9.57 -4.77 8.55
N LEU A 75 9.96 -3.67 7.96
CA LEU A 75 11.05 -2.83 8.45
C LEU A 75 10.43 -1.56 9.05
N THR A 76 10.67 -1.35 10.34
CA THR A 76 10.15 -0.18 11.06
C THR A 76 11.29 0.66 11.60
N LYS A 77 11.14 1.98 11.54
CA LYS A 77 12.13 2.92 12.04
C LYS A 77 11.45 4.20 12.51
N THR A 78 11.87 4.73 13.63
CA THR A 78 11.55 6.08 14.04
C THR A 78 12.65 7.01 13.55
N ILE A 79 12.32 8.05 12.80
CA ILE A 79 13.24 9.06 12.28
C ILE A 79 12.78 10.45 12.68
N LYS A 80 13.72 11.37 12.73
CA LYS A 80 13.46 12.80 12.96
C LYS A 80 13.78 13.57 11.69
N ILE A 81 12.85 14.45 11.32
CA ILE A 81 13.04 15.40 10.23
C ILE A 81 12.90 16.83 10.77
N PRO A 82 13.47 17.84 10.12
CA PRO A 82 13.16 19.22 10.45
C PRO A 82 11.66 19.50 10.34
N HIS A 83 11.12 20.35 11.20
CA HIS A 83 9.75 20.82 11.06
C HIS A 83 9.55 21.49 9.70
N VAL A 84 8.51 21.10 8.99
CA VAL A 84 8.11 21.65 7.69
C VAL A 84 6.59 21.70 7.60
N ASP A 85 6.09 22.63 6.79
CA ASP A 85 4.66 22.73 6.52
C ASP A 85 4.08 21.40 5.98
N ASP A 86 2.83 21.11 6.30
CA ASP A 86 2.13 19.88 5.89
C ASP A 86 2.19 19.62 4.38
N SER A 87 2.16 20.69 3.57
CA SER A 87 2.23 20.61 2.11
C SER A 87 3.56 20.06 1.57
N ARG A 88 4.67 20.26 2.30
CA ARG A 88 6.02 19.82 1.93
C ARG A 88 6.48 18.58 2.69
N ARG A 89 5.76 18.22 3.75
CA ARG A 89 6.14 17.11 4.63
C ARG A 89 6.30 15.79 3.86
N ALA A 90 5.36 15.47 2.97
CA ALA A 90 5.40 14.24 2.20
C ALA A 90 6.67 14.12 1.32
N GLU A 91 7.14 15.24 0.75
CA GLU A 91 8.36 15.29 -0.07
C GLU A 91 9.61 15.05 0.79
N VAL A 92 9.71 15.75 1.92
CA VAL A 92 10.83 15.60 2.86
C VAL A 92 10.89 14.19 3.43
N VAL A 93 9.75 13.64 3.82
CA VAL A 93 9.67 12.26 4.31
C VAL A 93 10.06 11.26 3.25
N SER A 94 9.64 11.44 1.99
CA SER A 94 10.02 10.56 0.89
C SER A 94 11.54 10.54 0.68
N PHE A 95 12.19 11.69 0.74
CA PHE A 95 13.65 11.81 0.63
C PHE A 95 14.39 11.13 1.80
N GLU A 96 13.88 11.31 3.03
CA GLU A 96 14.46 10.64 4.19
C GLU A 96 14.15 9.14 4.21
N ALA A 97 12.99 8.70 3.72
CA ALA A 97 12.65 7.30 3.57
C ALA A 97 13.63 6.58 2.63
N GLU A 98 14.01 7.20 1.52
CA GLU A 98 14.99 6.66 0.56
C GLU A 98 16.36 6.38 1.21
N LYS A 99 16.78 7.20 2.17
CA LYS A 99 18.03 7.01 2.93
C LYS A 99 17.92 5.96 4.03
N ASN A 100 16.72 5.80 4.59
CA ASN A 100 16.51 4.99 5.79
C ASN A 100 16.00 3.58 5.49
N ILE A 101 15.45 3.34 4.30
CA ILE A 101 15.01 2.04 3.82
C ILE A 101 16.18 1.41 3.02
N PRO A 102 16.65 0.20 3.38
CA PRO A 102 17.81 -0.44 2.75
C PRO A 102 17.51 -1.08 1.39
N TYR A 103 16.42 -0.67 0.74
CA TYR A 103 15.97 -1.14 -0.56
C TYR A 103 15.60 0.06 -1.44
N PRO A 104 15.66 -0.06 -2.77
CA PRO A 104 15.13 0.97 -3.66
C PRO A 104 13.68 1.30 -3.33
N ILE A 105 13.36 2.59 -3.23
CA ILE A 105 12.03 3.06 -2.77
C ILE A 105 10.88 2.62 -3.68
N ASN A 106 11.16 2.32 -4.95
CA ASN A 106 10.21 1.79 -5.92
C ASN A 106 9.94 0.28 -5.75
N GLU A 107 10.79 -0.43 -4.99
CA GLU A 107 10.65 -1.87 -4.72
C GLU A 107 10.01 -2.14 -3.36
N VAL A 108 9.53 -1.11 -2.68
CA VAL A 108 8.89 -1.23 -1.37
C VAL A 108 7.52 -0.57 -1.34
N SER A 109 6.59 -1.21 -0.67
CA SER A 109 5.39 -0.57 -0.13
C SER A 109 5.75 0.04 1.21
N TRP A 110 5.62 1.34 1.34
CA TRP A 110 5.98 2.05 2.55
C TRP A 110 4.97 3.15 2.85
N ASP A 111 4.86 3.45 4.13
CA ASP A 111 4.02 4.53 4.63
C ASP A 111 4.63 5.10 5.91
N TYR A 112 4.15 6.25 6.34
CA TYR A 112 4.61 6.90 7.55
C TYR A 112 3.48 7.51 8.36
N GLN A 113 3.74 7.65 9.65
CA GLN A 113 2.85 8.36 10.56
C GLN A 113 3.65 9.39 11.36
N VAL A 114 3.15 10.60 11.44
CA VAL A 114 3.69 11.61 12.36
C VAL A 114 3.36 11.20 13.80
N ILE A 115 4.40 11.09 14.61
CA ILE A 115 4.27 10.76 16.04
C ILE A 115 4.13 12.04 16.87
N SER A 116 5.08 12.96 16.69
CA SER A 116 5.12 14.24 17.41
C SER A 116 5.74 15.32 16.53
N ASP A 117 5.43 16.56 16.85
CA ASP A 117 5.99 17.75 16.20
C ASP A 117 6.14 18.84 17.26
N ASP A 118 7.36 19.25 17.55
CA ASP A 118 7.68 20.26 18.56
C ASP A 118 7.92 21.66 17.96
N GLY A 119 7.68 21.82 16.64
CA GLY A 119 7.92 23.05 15.89
C GLY A 119 9.37 23.26 15.46
N ILE A 120 10.30 22.37 15.84
CA ILE A 120 11.71 22.35 15.44
C ILE A 120 12.00 21.06 14.67
N GLU A 121 11.59 19.93 15.25
CA GLU A 121 11.72 18.59 14.68
C GLU A 121 10.37 17.88 14.65
N THR A 122 10.12 17.14 13.58
CA THR A 122 8.96 16.25 13.49
C THR A 122 9.47 14.80 13.59
N GLU A 123 8.96 14.06 14.57
CA GLU A 123 9.26 12.64 14.76
C GLU A 123 8.26 11.80 13.97
N ILE A 124 8.77 10.84 13.19
CA ILE A 124 8.00 10.05 12.23
C ILE A 124 8.25 8.57 12.48
N PHE A 125 7.16 7.81 12.56
CA PHE A 125 7.20 6.36 12.43
C PHE A 125 7.17 5.99 10.95
N LEU A 126 8.26 5.45 10.44
CA LEU A 126 8.40 4.95 9.08
C LEU A 126 8.30 3.43 9.08
N THR A 127 7.49 2.88 8.21
CA THR A 127 7.40 1.43 8.01
C THR A 127 7.41 1.07 6.54
N SER A 128 7.98 -0.06 6.22
CA SER A 128 8.06 -0.56 4.86
C SER A 128 8.03 -2.08 4.80
N MET A 129 7.56 -2.58 3.67
CA MET A 129 7.54 -3.99 3.29
C MET A 129 8.03 -4.09 1.84
N LYS A 130 8.81 -5.12 1.47
CA LYS A 130 9.16 -5.33 0.05
C LYS A 130 7.89 -5.47 -0.78
N SER A 131 7.82 -4.84 -1.95
CA SER A 131 6.63 -4.88 -2.81
C SER A 131 6.24 -6.31 -3.18
N SER A 132 7.21 -7.17 -3.50
CA SER A 132 6.94 -8.58 -3.78
C SER A 132 6.30 -9.30 -2.59
N VAL A 133 6.77 -9.04 -1.37
CA VAL A 133 6.21 -9.62 -0.15
C VAL A 133 4.80 -9.09 0.13
N ALA A 134 4.57 -7.79 -0.13
CA ALA A 134 3.24 -7.19 0.01
C ALA A 134 2.25 -7.78 -0.99
N ASP A 135 2.70 -8.02 -2.24
CA ASP A 135 1.90 -8.62 -3.31
C ASP A 135 1.54 -10.08 -2.96
N ASP A 136 2.52 -10.88 -2.53
CA ASP A 136 2.32 -12.28 -2.14
C ASP A 136 1.41 -12.38 -0.92
N PHE A 137 1.58 -11.50 0.06
CA PHE A 137 0.73 -11.44 1.24
C PHE A 137 -0.71 -11.07 0.86
N TYR A 138 -0.90 -10.05 0.02
CA TYR A 138 -2.21 -9.67 -0.48
C TYR A 138 -2.86 -10.81 -1.28
N ALA A 139 -2.10 -11.48 -2.15
CA ALA A 139 -2.59 -12.60 -2.94
C ALA A 139 -3.03 -13.79 -2.05
N ALA A 140 -2.28 -14.09 -0.99
CA ALA A 140 -2.66 -15.12 -0.01
C ALA A 140 -3.99 -14.79 0.67
N LEU A 141 -4.19 -13.53 1.12
CA LEU A 141 -5.45 -13.04 1.70
C LEU A 141 -6.60 -13.14 0.70
N ALA A 142 -6.39 -12.66 -0.53
CA ALA A 142 -7.38 -12.68 -1.60
C ALA A 142 -7.79 -14.12 -1.96
N SER A 143 -6.84 -15.06 -1.98
CA SER A 143 -7.12 -16.49 -2.21
C SER A 143 -8.02 -17.11 -1.15
N ALA A 144 -7.99 -16.56 0.08
CA ALA A 144 -8.88 -16.95 1.18
C ALA A 144 -10.24 -16.23 1.14
N GLY A 145 -10.46 -15.33 0.18
CA GLY A 145 -11.69 -14.54 0.09
C GLY A 145 -11.68 -13.28 0.96
N VAL A 146 -10.52 -12.89 1.50
CA VAL A 146 -10.34 -11.66 2.27
C VAL A 146 -9.93 -10.52 1.34
N ILE A 147 -10.71 -9.44 1.36
CA ILE A 147 -10.42 -8.20 0.63
C ILE A 147 -9.80 -7.23 1.63
N ALA A 148 -8.49 -7.11 1.64
CA ALA A 148 -7.82 -6.18 2.53
C ALA A 148 -8.10 -4.73 2.10
N GLU A 149 -8.79 -3.96 2.93
CA GLU A 149 -9.02 -2.53 2.74
C GLU A 149 -7.82 -1.69 3.17
N SER A 150 -7.03 -2.20 4.11
CA SER A 150 -5.73 -1.66 4.52
C SER A 150 -4.87 -2.76 5.15
N ILE A 151 -3.55 -2.62 5.06
CA ILE A 151 -2.58 -3.46 5.76
C ILE A 151 -1.85 -2.58 6.77
N GLN A 152 -2.08 -2.86 8.06
CA GLN A 152 -1.50 -2.13 9.18
C GLN A 152 -0.22 -2.80 9.67
N ALA A 153 0.64 -2.03 10.33
CA ALA A 153 1.86 -2.54 10.94
C ALA A 153 1.61 -2.90 12.42
N ALA A 154 1.78 -4.17 12.78
CA ALA A 154 1.59 -4.65 14.15
C ALA A 154 2.35 -3.81 15.20
N PRO A 155 3.63 -3.42 15.00
CA PRO A 155 4.43 -2.78 16.06
C PRO A 155 3.88 -1.47 16.62
N VAL A 156 3.00 -0.76 15.89
CA VAL A 156 2.47 0.53 16.31
C VAL A 156 1.10 0.42 16.98
N LEU A 157 0.42 -0.70 16.81
CA LEU A 157 -0.96 -0.86 17.28
C LEU A 157 -1.06 -1.04 18.79
N ASP A 158 -0.02 -1.57 19.43
CA ASP A 158 0.04 -1.65 20.88
C ASP A 158 -0.03 -0.27 21.55
N TYR A 159 0.53 0.78 20.90
CA TYR A 159 0.39 2.17 21.35
C TYR A 159 -1.07 2.64 21.33
N ASN A 160 -1.78 2.30 20.28
CA ASN A 160 -3.20 2.65 20.19
C ASN A 160 -4.02 1.95 21.28
N ALA A 161 -3.72 0.67 21.56
CA ALA A 161 -4.37 -0.08 22.63
C ALA A 161 -4.06 0.54 24.01
N TRP A 162 -2.80 0.87 24.27
CA TRP A 162 -2.38 1.58 25.48
C TRP A 162 -3.14 2.90 25.67
N LYS A 163 -3.20 3.71 24.62
CA LYS A 163 -3.88 5.01 24.63
C LYS A 163 -5.39 4.87 24.83
N TYR A 164 -6.01 3.85 24.21
CA TYR A 164 -7.42 3.55 24.36
C TYR A 164 -7.78 3.09 25.79
N CYS A 165 -6.90 2.33 26.42
CA CYS A 165 -7.08 1.87 27.78
C CYS A 165 -6.82 2.99 28.83
N GLY A 166 -6.19 4.10 28.43
CA GLY A 166 -5.92 5.24 29.32
C GLY A 166 -4.90 4.92 30.42
N LEU A 167 -3.88 4.13 30.07
CA LEU A 167 -2.78 3.83 31.00
C LEU A 167 -1.85 5.03 31.18
N GLU A 168 -1.06 4.99 32.25
CA GLU A 168 -0.04 5.99 32.55
C GLU A 168 0.97 6.15 31.40
N SER A 169 1.59 7.34 31.29
CA SER A 169 2.68 7.61 30.36
C SER A 169 4.04 7.12 30.93
N ASP A 170 5.07 7.23 30.10
CA ASP A 170 6.44 6.80 30.42
C ASP A 170 6.55 5.33 30.83
N VAL A 171 5.84 4.49 30.09
CA VAL A 171 5.84 3.04 30.28
C VAL A 171 6.35 2.31 29.04
N ILE A 172 6.82 1.09 29.25
CA ILE A 172 7.18 0.17 28.18
C ILE A 172 6.06 -0.83 27.98
N LEU A 173 5.57 -0.98 26.76
CA LEU A 173 4.83 -2.18 26.36
C LEU A 173 5.77 -3.11 25.61
N LEU A 174 5.78 -4.36 26.04
CA LEU A 174 6.60 -5.41 25.45
C LEU A 174 5.68 -6.52 24.95
N ASN A 175 5.43 -6.50 23.65
CA ASN A 175 4.63 -7.53 22.98
C ASN A 175 5.55 -8.67 22.50
N VAL A 176 5.54 -9.75 23.26
CA VAL A 176 6.42 -10.91 23.02
C VAL A 176 5.73 -11.89 22.06
N GLY A 177 6.04 -11.79 20.79
CA GLY A 177 5.54 -12.71 19.77
C GLY A 177 6.36 -14.00 19.66
N SER A 178 6.12 -14.77 18.62
CA SER A 178 6.85 -15.99 18.34
C SER A 178 8.23 -15.74 17.71
N ARG A 179 8.33 -14.85 16.72
CA ARG A 179 9.61 -14.53 16.03
C ARG A 179 10.20 -13.21 16.50
N PHE A 180 9.37 -12.23 16.78
CA PHE A 180 9.77 -10.87 17.17
C PHE A 180 9.11 -10.48 18.49
N THR A 181 9.79 -9.63 19.22
CA THR A 181 9.23 -8.88 20.35
C THR A 181 9.18 -7.42 19.95
N ASN A 182 7.98 -6.84 19.95
CA ASN A 182 7.80 -5.42 19.75
C ASN A 182 7.94 -4.70 21.09
N MET A 183 8.93 -3.82 21.19
CA MET A 183 9.12 -2.94 22.31
C MET A 183 8.60 -1.56 21.93
N MET A 184 7.68 -1.06 22.70
CA MET A 184 7.13 0.28 22.56
C MET A 184 7.33 1.03 23.89
N ILE A 185 7.81 2.27 23.80
CA ILE A 185 7.86 3.18 24.94
C ILE A 185 6.84 4.27 24.67
N ALA A 186 5.77 4.29 25.46
CA ALA A 186 4.67 5.23 25.33
C ALA A 186 4.89 6.45 26.19
N ARG A 187 4.72 7.64 25.60
CA ARG A 187 4.79 8.94 26.26
C ARG A 187 3.57 9.77 25.88
N ASP A 188 3.30 10.82 26.63
CA ASP A 188 2.22 11.75 26.30
C ASP A 188 2.46 12.48 24.98
N ASP A 189 3.73 12.79 24.68
CA ASP A 189 4.17 13.54 23.50
C ASP A 189 4.62 12.67 22.33
N GLY A 190 4.63 11.34 22.48
CA GLY A 190 5.10 10.49 21.39
C GLY A 190 5.26 9.02 21.76
N VAL A 191 5.83 8.27 20.82
CA VAL A 191 6.10 6.85 20.99
C VAL A 191 7.43 6.46 20.35
N PHE A 192 8.21 5.66 21.04
CA PHE A 192 9.36 4.97 20.46
C PHE A 192 9.01 3.52 20.22
N VAL A 193 9.25 3.03 19.01
CA VAL A 193 8.93 1.66 18.61
C VAL A 193 10.16 0.96 18.08
N ARG A 194 10.40 -0.26 18.55
CA ARG A 194 11.46 -1.13 18.05
C ARG A 194 11.02 -2.58 18.01
N SER A 195 11.19 -3.24 16.87
CA SER A 195 11.01 -4.68 16.74
C SER A 195 12.34 -5.40 16.98
N ILE A 196 12.36 -6.27 17.96
CA ILE A 196 13.52 -7.07 18.39
C ILE A 196 13.36 -8.47 17.80
N PRO A 197 14.35 -9.02 17.04
CA PRO A 197 14.24 -10.33 16.41
C PRO A 197 14.50 -11.48 17.41
N VAL A 198 13.84 -11.44 18.55
CA VAL A 198 13.84 -12.47 19.59
C VAL A 198 12.41 -12.69 20.02
N GLY A 199 11.97 -13.93 20.14
CA GLY A 199 10.63 -14.30 20.56
C GLY A 199 10.54 -15.76 21.00
N GLY A 200 9.36 -16.32 21.09
CA GLY A 200 9.12 -17.69 21.52
C GLY A 200 9.87 -18.75 20.71
N ASN A 201 10.11 -18.50 19.41
CA ASN A 201 10.88 -19.39 18.54
C ASN A 201 12.38 -19.41 18.89
N SER A 202 12.87 -18.37 19.53
CA SER A 202 14.25 -18.34 20.04
C SER A 202 14.44 -19.31 21.21
N VAL A 203 13.39 -19.50 22.01
CA VAL A 203 13.38 -20.53 23.06
C VAL A 203 13.36 -21.91 22.43
N THR A 204 12.48 -22.13 21.45
CA THR A 204 12.38 -23.40 20.71
C THR A 204 13.71 -23.78 20.07
N GLN A 205 14.38 -22.84 19.40
CA GLN A 205 15.67 -23.08 18.79
C GLN A 205 16.73 -23.46 19.84
N SER A 206 16.76 -22.74 20.97
CA SER A 206 17.69 -23.06 22.05
C SER A 206 17.46 -24.46 22.66
N ILE A 207 16.20 -24.87 22.73
CA ILE A 207 15.82 -26.23 23.15
C ILE A 207 16.24 -27.26 22.10
N ALA A 208 15.99 -26.99 20.81
CA ALA A 208 16.37 -27.83 19.69
C ALA A 208 17.89 -28.10 19.73
N ASP A 209 18.67 -27.04 19.85
CA ASP A 209 20.15 -27.09 19.92
C ASP A 209 20.61 -27.89 21.15
N SER A 210 19.98 -27.71 22.31
CA SER A 210 20.28 -28.40 23.55
C SER A 210 19.93 -29.89 23.52
N LEU A 211 18.86 -30.26 22.83
CA LEU A 211 18.38 -31.63 22.70
C LEU A 211 18.97 -32.37 21.49
N GLY A 212 19.63 -31.65 20.57
CA GLY A 212 20.07 -32.19 19.29
C GLY A 212 18.91 -32.68 18.42
N LYS A 213 17.73 -32.00 18.52
CA LYS A 213 16.50 -32.36 17.81
C LYS A 213 16.16 -31.27 16.79
N ASP A 214 15.26 -31.62 15.86
CA ASP A 214 14.68 -30.68 14.94
C ASP A 214 13.76 -29.66 15.65
N PHE A 215 13.54 -28.52 15.00
CA PHE A 215 12.73 -27.43 15.55
C PHE A 215 11.30 -27.88 15.92
N LYS A 216 10.67 -28.70 15.08
CA LYS A 216 9.31 -29.18 15.30
C LYS A 216 9.19 -30.00 16.58
N SER A 217 10.11 -30.94 16.78
CA SER A 217 10.15 -31.77 18.01
C SER A 217 10.41 -30.92 19.25
N ALA A 218 11.25 -29.89 19.15
CA ALA A 218 11.52 -28.96 20.23
C ALA A 218 10.30 -28.05 20.53
N GLU A 219 9.54 -27.66 19.52
CA GLU A 219 8.30 -26.89 19.68
C GLU A 219 7.21 -27.72 20.36
N GLU A 220 7.05 -28.98 19.97
CA GLU A 220 6.14 -29.91 20.63
C GLU A 220 6.54 -30.14 22.09
N PHE A 221 7.83 -30.29 22.35
CA PHE A 221 8.35 -30.40 23.70
C PHE A 221 8.03 -29.15 24.54
N LYS A 222 8.28 -27.96 23.98
CA LYS A 222 7.96 -26.70 24.64
C LYS A 222 6.47 -26.57 24.95
N LYS A 223 5.58 -26.88 23.99
CA LYS A 223 4.13 -26.84 24.18
C LYS A 223 3.68 -27.80 25.28
N ASN A 224 4.19 -29.03 25.28
CA ASN A 224 3.89 -30.01 26.31
C ASN A 224 4.35 -29.54 27.70
N PHE A 225 5.48 -28.85 27.80
CA PHE A 225 5.96 -28.27 29.04
C PHE A 225 4.99 -27.18 29.56
N PHE A 226 4.45 -26.33 28.68
CA PHE A 226 3.45 -25.33 29.06
C PHE A 226 2.15 -25.93 29.55
N THR A 227 1.70 -27.00 28.90
CA THR A 227 0.40 -27.64 29.24
C THR A 227 0.51 -28.47 30.51
N ASN A 228 1.66 -29.07 30.81
CA ASN A 228 1.89 -30.02 31.89
C ASN A 228 3.08 -29.64 32.80
N ALA A 229 3.33 -28.33 33.00
CA ALA A 229 4.50 -27.83 33.74
C ALA A 229 4.69 -28.49 35.11
N ALA A 230 3.62 -28.73 35.86
CA ALA A 230 3.69 -29.38 37.17
C ALA A 230 4.17 -30.83 37.09
N THR A 231 3.84 -31.55 36.01
CA THR A 231 4.22 -32.97 35.81
C THR A 231 5.62 -33.10 35.24
N LEU A 232 6.06 -32.12 34.42
CA LEU A 232 7.34 -32.13 33.75
C LEU A 232 8.46 -31.44 34.54
N ALA A 233 8.13 -30.65 35.56
CA ALA A 233 9.09 -29.99 36.44
C ALA A 233 10.07 -30.98 37.14
N SER A 234 9.67 -32.24 37.26
CA SER A 234 10.47 -33.34 37.81
C SER A 234 11.22 -34.17 36.74
N ALA A 235 11.00 -33.89 35.45
CA ALA A 235 11.57 -34.68 34.37
C ALA A 235 12.93 -34.11 33.89
N ALA A 236 13.78 -34.99 33.37
CA ALA A 236 15.12 -34.60 32.78
C ALA A 236 15.02 -33.54 31.67
N GLY A 237 13.84 -33.33 31.09
CA GLY A 237 13.58 -32.29 30.09
C GLY A 237 13.43 -30.88 30.64
N ALA A 238 13.11 -30.72 31.94
CA ALA A 238 12.88 -29.40 32.54
C ALA A 238 14.13 -28.51 32.52
N GLU A 239 15.31 -29.13 32.65
CA GLU A 239 16.59 -28.43 32.58
C GLU A 239 16.86 -27.84 31.18
N HIS A 240 16.61 -28.61 30.12
CA HIS A 240 16.76 -28.15 28.73
C HIS A 240 15.79 -27.00 28.42
N PHE A 241 14.55 -27.08 28.88
CA PHE A 241 13.57 -25.99 28.76
C PHE A 241 14.06 -24.73 29.49
N THR A 242 14.43 -24.88 30.75
CA THR A 242 14.87 -23.75 31.60
C THR A 242 16.14 -23.09 31.01
N ASN A 243 17.12 -23.85 30.55
CA ASN A 243 18.31 -23.33 29.93
C ASN A 243 18.04 -22.65 28.58
N GLY A 244 17.16 -23.23 27.76
CA GLY A 244 16.70 -22.62 26.51
C GLY A 244 15.96 -21.31 26.74
N ALA A 245 15.05 -21.28 27.70
CA ALA A 245 14.32 -20.07 28.09
C ALA A 245 15.30 -18.98 28.61
N LYS A 246 16.20 -19.32 29.53
CA LYS A 246 17.23 -18.39 30.04
C LYS A 246 18.12 -17.83 28.92
N SER A 247 18.55 -18.65 27.97
CA SER A 247 19.34 -18.21 26.83
C SER A 247 18.61 -17.20 25.95
N ALA A 248 17.35 -17.47 25.62
CA ALA A 248 16.51 -16.56 24.84
C ALA A 248 16.25 -15.25 25.61
N MET A 249 15.94 -15.33 26.89
CA MET A 249 15.72 -14.17 27.76
C MET A 249 16.96 -13.29 27.86
N ARG A 250 18.14 -13.89 28.01
CA ARG A 250 19.40 -13.14 28.03
C ARG A 250 19.64 -12.37 26.74
N ARG A 251 19.37 -12.98 25.59
CA ARG A 251 19.44 -12.28 24.28
C ARG A 251 18.45 -11.13 24.22
N MET A 252 17.22 -11.37 24.65
CA MET A 252 16.19 -10.33 24.72
C MET A 252 16.61 -9.19 25.66
N GLY A 253 17.15 -9.50 26.83
CA GLY A 253 17.63 -8.50 27.80
C GLY A 253 18.76 -7.61 27.24
N VAL A 254 19.66 -8.16 26.43
CA VAL A 254 20.71 -7.39 25.74
C VAL A 254 20.06 -6.42 24.72
N GLU A 255 19.18 -6.92 23.87
CA GLU A 255 18.49 -6.08 22.87
C GLU A 255 17.58 -5.02 23.52
N PHE A 256 16.93 -5.38 24.62
CA PHE A 256 16.14 -4.46 25.42
C PHE A 256 17.01 -3.31 25.97
N LYS A 257 18.15 -3.62 26.58
CA LYS A 257 19.09 -2.60 27.09
C LYS A 257 19.63 -1.71 25.99
N LEU A 258 19.97 -2.28 24.81
CA LEU A 258 20.39 -1.50 23.65
C LEU A 258 19.25 -0.57 23.17
N SER A 259 18.03 -1.05 23.21
CA SER A 259 16.85 -0.25 22.85
C SER A 259 16.63 0.94 23.80
N LEU A 260 16.80 0.73 25.10
CA LEU A 260 16.74 1.80 26.10
C LEU A 260 17.87 2.83 25.93
N VAL A 261 19.07 2.39 25.58
CA VAL A 261 20.18 3.31 25.28
C VAL A 261 19.88 4.16 24.06
N ASN A 262 19.33 3.55 23.00
CA ASN A 262 18.94 4.28 21.79
C ASN A 262 17.82 5.27 22.08
N TYR A 263 16.81 4.85 22.85
CA TYR A 263 15.71 5.71 23.29
C TYR A 263 16.23 6.95 24.05
N ARG A 264 17.10 6.77 25.07
CA ARG A 264 17.67 7.90 25.83
C ARG A 264 18.43 8.89 24.95
N ARG A 265 19.16 8.37 23.94
CA ARG A 265 19.90 9.22 23.00
C ARG A 265 18.97 10.05 22.12
N SER A 266 17.85 9.48 21.71
CA SER A 266 16.89 10.16 20.83
C SER A 266 15.98 11.13 21.57
N ALA A 267 15.48 10.73 22.74
CA ALA A 267 14.43 11.47 23.47
C ALA A 267 14.97 12.42 24.54
N ARG A 268 16.24 12.25 24.98
CA ARG A 268 16.89 13.04 26.08
C ARG A 268 16.10 13.03 27.40
N VAL A 269 15.44 11.92 27.71
CA VAL A 269 14.58 11.72 28.88
C VAL A 269 15.07 10.55 29.72
N GLU A 270 14.54 10.42 30.94
CA GLU A 270 14.79 9.28 31.81
C GLU A 270 14.16 8.00 31.29
N ASN A 271 14.65 6.85 31.77
CA ASN A 271 14.06 5.57 31.40
C ASN A 271 12.70 5.41 32.07
N PRO A 272 11.74 4.80 31.37
CA PRO A 272 10.53 4.29 32.01
C PRO A 272 10.88 3.31 33.13
N THR A 273 10.01 3.26 34.14
CA THR A 273 10.21 2.40 35.31
C THR A 273 9.29 1.20 35.36
N LYS A 274 8.31 1.14 34.44
CA LYS A 274 7.28 0.11 34.40
C LYS A 274 7.20 -0.55 33.02
N ILE A 275 7.03 -1.86 33.04
CA ILE A 275 6.86 -2.67 31.84
C ILE A 275 5.48 -3.32 31.86
N TYR A 276 4.72 -3.15 30.80
CA TYR A 276 3.52 -3.92 30.53
C TYR A 276 3.82 -5.01 29.51
N LEU A 277 3.44 -6.25 29.83
CA LEU A 277 3.64 -7.42 28.98
C LEU A 277 2.37 -7.76 28.21
N CYS A 278 2.53 -8.03 26.94
CA CYS A 278 1.52 -8.66 26.11
C CYS A 278 2.18 -9.62 25.11
N GLY A 279 1.37 -10.27 24.26
CA GLY A 279 1.83 -11.31 23.37
C GLY A 279 2.05 -12.66 24.06
N ARG A 280 1.84 -13.72 23.30
CA ARG A 280 1.82 -15.09 23.84
C ARG A 280 3.17 -15.56 24.42
N GLY A 281 4.26 -15.03 23.88
CA GLY A 281 5.60 -15.35 24.39
C GLY A 281 5.86 -14.83 25.80
N SER A 282 5.10 -13.85 26.28
CA SER A 282 5.22 -13.34 27.65
C SER A 282 4.71 -14.33 28.71
N LEU A 283 3.92 -15.33 28.31
CA LEU A 283 3.41 -16.38 29.17
C LEU A 283 4.44 -17.48 29.47
N LEU A 284 5.69 -17.34 28.96
CA LEU A 284 6.78 -18.25 29.35
C LEU A 284 6.94 -18.28 30.88
N PRO A 285 7.08 -19.46 31.50
CA PRO A 285 7.22 -19.57 32.95
C PRO A 285 8.34 -18.69 33.50
N ASN A 286 8.06 -17.97 34.55
CA ASN A 286 8.97 -17.02 35.22
C ASN A 286 9.49 -15.90 34.32
N PHE A 287 8.81 -15.60 33.17
CA PHE A 287 9.26 -14.55 32.25
C PHE A 287 9.15 -13.17 32.90
N ALA A 288 8.01 -12.87 33.47
CA ALA A 288 7.74 -11.57 34.10
C ALA A 288 8.70 -11.31 35.29
N GLU A 289 8.87 -12.32 36.14
CA GLU A 289 9.73 -12.25 37.32
C GLU A 289 11.20 -12.07 36.93
N ASN A 290 11.71 -12.86 36.01
CA ASN A 290 13.08 -12.75 35.54
C ASN A 290 13.33 -11.39 34.84
N LEU A 291 12.35 -10.90 34.07
CA LEU A 291 12.45 -9.59 33.42
C LEU A 291 12.48 -8.47 34.45
N ALA A 292 11.62 -8.55 35.47
CA ALA A 292 11.58 -7.56 36.55
C ALA A 292 12.91 -7.51 37.32
N GLU A 293 13.48 -8.67 37.63
CA GLU A 293 14.76 -8.78 38.33
C GLU A 293 15.93 -8.25 37.48
N GLU A 294 15.98 -8.64 36.20
CA GLU A 294 17.08 -8.25 35.29
C GLU A 294 17.06 -6.76 34.95
N GLN A 295 15.87 -6.20 34.71
CA GLN A 295 15.73 -4.79 34.33
C GLN A 295 15.54 -3.85 35.51
N LYS A 296 15.26 -4.36 36.72
CA LYS A 296 14.93 -3.61 37.93
C LYS A 296 13.72 -2.67 37.73
N MET A 297 12.72 -3.15 37.04
CA MET A 297 11.49 -2.45 36.72
C MET A 297 10.29 -3.26 37.20
N SER A 298 9.18 -2.59 37.53
CA SER A 298 7.92 -3.30 37.78
C SER A 298 7.40 -3.88 36.46
N VAL A 299 6.92 -5.12 36.51
CA VAL A 299 6.39 -5.83 35.33
C VAL A 299 4.97 -6.27 35.63
N GLU A 300 4.04 -5.89 34.78
CA GLU A 300 2.62 -6.26 34.86
C GLU A 300 2.13 -6.75 33.51
N TYR A 301 1.08 -7.55 33.49
CA TYR A 301 0.42 -7.93 32.24
C TYR A 301 -0.55 -6.86 31.81
N PHE A 302 -0.52 -6.51 30.54
CA PHE A 302 -1.43 -5.56 29.91
C PHE A 302 -2.77 -6.22 29.62
N ASP A 303 -3.86 -5.64 30.14
CA ASP A 303 -5.21 -6.01 29.77
C ASP A 303 -5.79 -5.03 28.73
N PRO A 304 -5.77 -5.36 27.42
CA PRO A 304 -6.29 -4.50 26.38
C PRO A 304 -7.83 -4.46 26.34
N LEU A 305 -8.51 -5.35 27.08
CA LEU A 305 -9.97 -5.46 27.10
C LEU A 305 -10.63 -4.59 28.18
N ALA A 306 -9.86 -3.92 29.04
CA ALA A 306 -10.37 -3.17 30.19
C ALA A 306 -11.48 -2.17 29.84
N ASN A 307 -11.42 -1.54 28.65
CA ASN A 307 -12.41 -0.55 28.18
C ASN A 307 -13.28 -1.04 27.01
N VAL A 308 -13.27 -2.36 26.72
CA VAL A 308 -14.01 -2.98 25.61
C VAL A 308 -15.23 -3.70 26.14
N SER A 309 -16.39 -3.44 25.55
CA SER A 309 -17.60 -4.22 25.81
C SER A 309 -17.55 -5.53 25.03
N ILE A 310 -17.88 -6.64 25.67
CA ILE A 310 -17.85 -7.97 25.04
C ILE A 310 -19.27 -8.41 24.75
N SER A 311 -19.56 -8.72 23.49
CA SER A 311 -20.85 -9.25 23.06
C SER A 311 -21.08 -10.66 23.63
N PRO A 312 -22.32 -11.02 24.03
CA PRO A 312 -22.64 -12.39 24.49
C PRO A 312 -22.37 -13.50 23.46
N ARG A 313 -22.12 -13.13 22.20
CA ARG A 313 -21.78 -14.07 21.13
C ARG A 313 -20.32 -14.54 21.17
N VAL A 314 -19.46 -13.81 21.87
CA VAL A 314 -18.03 -14.13 21.97
C VAL A 314 -17.85 -15.27 22.98
N ASN A 315 -17.04 -16.26 22.61
CA ASN A 315 -16.62 -17.29 23.53
C ASN A 315 -15.68 -16.69 24.60
N GLN A 316 -16.21 -16.45 25.78
CA GLN A 316 -15.50 -15.78 26.87
C GLN A 316 -14.28 -16.58 27.35
N GLN A 317 -14.35 -17.90 27.37
CA GLN A 317 -13.22 -18.75 27.78
C GLN A 317 -12.06 -18.60 26.78
N LEU A 318 -12.34 -18.71 25.49
CA LEU A 318 -11.33 -18.54 24.45
C LEU A 318 -10.72 -17.14 24.51
N LEU A 319 -11.54 -16.11 24.72
CA LEU A 319 -11.05 -14.73 24.82
C LEU A 319 -10.17 -14.54 26.06
N SER A 320 -10.56 -15.10 27.20
CA SER A 320 -9.76 -15.05 28.44
C SER A 320 -8.39 -15.71 28.26
N ASP A 321 -8.35 -16.88 27.59
CA ASP A 321 -7.10 -17.59 27.30
C ASP A 321 -6.18 -16.83 26.31
N CYS A 322 -6.77 -15.88 25.55
CA CYS A 322 -6.07 -15.11 24.52
C CYS A 322 -5.93 -13.62 24.85
N THR A 323 -6.28 -13.16 26.05
CA THR A 323 -6.28 -11.72 26.40
C THR A 323 -4.98 -11.02 26.06
N VAL A 324 -3.83 -11.62 26.35
CA VAL A 324 -2.51 -11.05 26.06
C VAL A 324 -2.19 -10.92 24.56
N GLN A 325 -3.00 -11.51 23.68
CA GLN A 325 -2.75 -11.55 22.23
C GLN A 325 -3.64 -10.57 21.43
N VAL A 326 -4.61 -9.92 22.10
CA VAL A 326 -5.61 -9.10 21.39
C VAL A 326 -5.25 -7.62 21.37
N SER A 327 -4.13 -7.21 21.96
CA SER A 327 -3.71 -5.80 22.04
C SER A 327 -3.68 -5.13 20.66
N GLU A 328 -3.08 -5.75 19.65
CA GLU A 328 -2.99 -5.23 18.29
C GLU A 328 -4.38 -5.11 17.63
N LEU A 329 -5.29 -6.06 17.88
CA LEU A 329 -6.68 -6.00 17.40
C LEU A 329 -7.43 -4.82 18.02
N ILE A 330 -7.30 -4.62 19.34
CA ILE A 330 -7.89 -3.50 20.05
C ILE A 330 -7.28 -2.18 19.59
N GLY A 331 -5.96 -2.17 19.38
CA GLY A 331 -5.25 -1.00 18.87
C GLY A 331 -5.75 -0.54 17.50
N GLU A 332 -6.01 -1.47 16.59
CA GLU A 332 -6.62 -1.11 15.31
C GLU A 332 -8.10 -0.73 15.46
N ALA A 333 -8.85 -1.46 16.30
CA ALA A 333 -10.26 -1.17 16.54
C ALA A 333 -10.46 0.21 17.18
N SER A 334 -9.55 0.65 18.06
CA SER A 334 -9.62 1.94 18.75
C SER A 334 -9.70 3.14 17.81
N ARG A 335 -9.19 2.99 16.59
CA ARG A 335 -9.29 4.00 15.52
C ARG A 335 -10.73 4.27 15.07
N MET A 336 -11.67 3.38 15.41
CA MET A 336 -13.10 3.60 15.15
C MET A 336 -13.72 4.61 16.14
N VAL A 337 -13.10 4.81 17.30
CA VAL A 337 -13.65 5.61 18.40
C VAL A 337 -12.82 6.86 18.68
N MET A 338 -11.50 6.75 18.61
CA MET A 338 -10.60 7.83 18.96
C MET A 338 -9.97 8.46 17.72
N PRO A 339 -10.04 9.78 17.56
CA PRO A 339 -9.29 10.48 16.51
C PRO A 339 -7.78 10.46 16.83
N ASN A 340 -6.96 10.64 15.80
CA ASN A 340 -5.50 10.78 15.94
C ASN A 340 -4.78 9.55 16.52
N MET A 341 -5.34 8.36 16.27
CA MET A 341 -4.64 7.10 16.49
C MET A 341 -3.65 6.83 15.37
N LEU A 342 -2.50 6.24 15.73
CA LEU A 342 -1.47 5.92 14.77
C LEU A 342 -1.95 4.82 13.80
N GLY A 343 -1.51 4.90 12.56
CA GLY A 343 -1.82 3.89 11.56
C GLY A 343 -1.12 4.17 10.25
N VAL A 344 -0.82 3.11 9.54
CA VAL A 344 -0.13 3.11 8.25
C VAL A 344 -0.91 2.23 7.28
N ASN A 345 -0.63 2.36 6.01
CA ASN A 345 -1.24 1.48 5.02
C ASN A 345 -0.19 0.95 4.04
N LEU A 346 0.12 -0.33 4.18
CA LEU A 346 1.11 -1.05 3.37
C LEU A 346 0.49 -1.85 2.23
N LEU A 347 -0.74 -1.54 1.82
CA LEU A 347 -1.32 -2.13 0.63
C LEU A 347 -0.41 -1.90 -0.59
N PRO A 348 -0.26 -2.90 -1.48
CA PRO A 348 0.43 -2.73 -2.75
C PRO A 348 -0.10 -1.51 -3.51
N LYS A 349 0.79 -0.70 -4.08
CA LYS A 349 0.43 0.57 -4.75
C LYS A 349 -0.61 0.37 -5.86
N HIS A 350 -0.45 -0.69 -6.66
CA HIS A 350 -1.41 -1.00 -7.74
C HIS A 350 -2.83 -1.28 -7.18
N ILE A 351 -2.94 -1.97 -6.03
CA ILE A 351 -4.24 -2.22 -5.37
C ILE A 351 -4.86 -0.92 -4.85
N VAL A 352 -4.04 -0.02 -4.29
CA VAL A 352 -4.51 1.31 -3.86
C VAL A 352 -5.05 2.09 -5.05
N GLU A 353 -4.33 2.09 -6.18
CA GLU A 353 -4.73 2.76 -7.42
C GLU A 353 -6.00 2.14 -8.01
N GLU A 354 -6.09 0.82 -8.09
CA GLU A 354 -7.28 0.10 -8.55
C GLU A 354 -8.52 0.41 -7.70
N THR A 355 -8.36 0.39 -6.37
CA THR A 355 -9.47 0.69 -5.44
C THR A 355 -9.88 2.15 -5.52
N ALA A 356 -8.93 3.07 -5.68
CA ALA A 356 -9.21 4.49 -5.89
C ALA A 356 -9.94 4.73 -7.22
N PHE A 357 -9.52 4.05 -8.29
CA PHE A 357 -10.19 4.09 -9.58
C PHE A 357 -11.60 3.47 -9.52
N ALA A 358 -11.75 2.32 -8.85
CA ALA A 358 -13.04 1.68 -8.66
C ALA A 358 -14.05 2.58 -7.92
N LYS A 359 -13.59 3.35 -6.91
CA LYS A 359 -14.43 4.33 -6.22
C LYS A 359 -14.86 5.50 -7.12
N LYS A 360 -14.04 5.89 -8.10
CA LYS A 360 -14.34 6.97 -9.06
C LYS A 360 -15.19 6.48 -10.23
N ARG A 361 -15.21 5.16 -10.50
CA ARG A 361 -15.96 4.56 -11.62
C ARG A 361 -17.43 5.00 -11.71
N PRO A 362 -18.25 4.95 -10.63
CA PRO A 362 -19.65 5.37 -10.71
C PRO A 362 -19.80 6.86 -11.07
N LEU A 363 -18.90 7.71 -10.58
CA LEU A 363 -18.89 9.14 -10.92
C LEU A 363 -18.50 9.35 -12.39
N MET A 364 -17.55 8.57 -12.91
CA MET A 364 -17.14 8.60 -14.32
C MET A 364 -18.28 8.12 -15.23
N VAL A 365 -18.99 7.05 -14.84
CA VAL A 365 -20.18 6.57 -15.56
C VAL A 365 -21.29 7.63 -15.54
N LEU A 366 -21.52 8.24 -14.38
CA LEU A 366 -22.52 9.33 -14.25
C LEU A 366 -22.16 10.54 -15.12
N SER A 367 -20.90 10.95 -15.13
CA SER A 367 -20.44 12.06 -15.99
C SER A 367 -20.56 11.74 -17.47
N ALA A 368 -20.24 10.51 -17.87
CA ALA A 368 -20.43 10.05 -19.25
C ALA A 368 -21.92 10.04 -19.64
N LEU A 369 -22.78 9.64 -18.71
CA LEU A 369 -24.24 9.61 -18.93
C LEU A 369 -24.82 11.04 -19.04
N ILE A 370 -24.34 11.97 -18.21
CA ILE A 370 -24.70 13.39 -18.29
C ILE A 370 -24.23 13.98 -19.64
N LEU A 371 -23.01 13.65 -20.06
CA LEU A 371 -22.46 14.10 -21.33
C LEU A 371 -23.28 13.55 -22.52
N ALA A 372 -23.69 12.28 -22.45
CA ALA A 372 -24.53 11.64 -23.47
C ALA A 372 -25.96 12.25 -23.51
N LEU A 373 -26.49 12.68 -22.37
CA LEU A 373 -27.81 13.29 -22.25
C LEU A 373 -27.79 14.80 -22.56
N ALA A 374 -26.64 15.45 -22.49
CA ALA A 374 -26.49 16.90 -22.72
C ALA A 374 -27.05 17.40 -24.05
N PRO A 375 -27.01 16.66 -25.18
CA PRO A 375 -27.63 17.10 -26.42
C PRO A 375 -29.16 16.96 -26.45
N LEU A 376 -29.77 16.18 -25.55
CA LEU A 376 -31.23 15.94 -25.58
C LEU A 376 -32.08 17.22 -25.41
N PRO A 377 -31.76 18.17 -24.51
CA PRO A 377 -32.50 19.42 -24.41
C PRO A 377 -32.42 20.23 -25.71
N LEU A 378 -31.25 20.15 -26.37
CA LEU A 378 -31.05 20.86 -27.64
C LEU A 378 -31.88 20.22 -28.76
N VAL A 379 -31.90 18.89 -28.84
CA VAL A 379 -32.74 18.14 -29.77
C VAL A 379 -34.23 18.41 -29.49
N TYR A 380 -34.63 18.40 -28.22
CA TYR A 380 -35.99 18.73 -27.81
C TYR A 380 -36.36 20.16 -28.19
N TYR A 381 -35.49 21.12 -27.95
CA TYR A 381 -35.69 22.52 -28.37
C TYR A 381 -35.85 22.64 -29.89
N TYR A 382 -34.98 21.98 -30.67
CA TYR A 382 -35.08 21.97 -32.14
C TYR A 382 -36.36 21.26 -32.64
N MET A 383 -36.77 20.17 -31.99
CA MET A 383 -38.04 19.50 -32.35
C MET A 383 -39.29 20.36 -32.06
N THR A 384 -39.28 21.06 -30.93
CA THR A 384 -40.41 21.95 -30.57
C THR A 384 -40.44 23.19 -31.46
N THR A 385 -39.29 23.83 -31.74
CA THR A 385 -39.21 24.97 -32.66
C THR A 385 -39.55 24.57 -34.09
N SER A 386 -39.05 23.39 -34.57
CA SER A 386 -39.43 22.86 -35.88
C SER A 386 -40.94 22.57 -36.00
N SER A 387 -41.57 22.11 -34.92
CA SER A 387 -43.03 21.90 -34.90
C SER A 387 -43.84 23.21 -34.94
N VAL A 388 -43.27 24.28 -34.35
CA VAL A 388 -43.87 25.63 -34.42
C VAL A 388 -43.64 26.23 -35.81
N GLU A 389 -42.45 26.08 -36.36
CA GLU A 389 -42.13 26.53 -37.73
C GLU A 389 -42.96 25.79 -38.79
N SER A 390 -43.20 24.48 -38.62
CA SER A 390 -44.04 23.72 -39.55
C SER A 390 -45.52 24.15 -39.51
N LYS A 391 -46.01 24.58 -38.35
CA LYS A 391 -47.35 25.17 -38.23
C LYS A 391 -47.40 26.57 -38.88
N SER A 392 -46.38 27.38 -38.69
CA SER A 392 -46.25 28.68 -39.33
C SER A 392 -46.07 28.56 -40.84
N ALA A 393 -45.24 27.60 -41.31
CA ALA A 393 -45.07 27.32 -42.73
C ALA A 393 -46.39 26.91 -43.42
N LYS A 394 -47.25 26.15 -42.75
CA LYS A 394 -48.57 25.81 -43.28
C LYS A 394 -49.47 27.04 -43.40
N GLN A 395 -49.37 28.00 -42.50
CA GLN A 395 -50.09 29.30 -42.60
C GLN A 395 -49.49 30.15 -43.70
N PHE A 396 -48.17 30.13 -43.92
CA PHE A 396 -47.55 30.89 -45.03
C PHE A 396 -47.84 30.26 -46.41
N THR A 397 -48.02 28.94 -46.51
CA THR A 397 -48.36 28.29 -47.80
C THR A 397 -49.74 28.64 -48.27
N GLN A 398 -50.62 29.12 -47.40
CA GLN A 398 -51.96 29.69 -47.79
C GLN A 398 -51.89 31.14 -48.31
N MET A 399 -50.73 31.79 -48.21
CA MET A 399 -50.47 33.16 -48.68
C MET A 399 -49.62 33.19 -49.97
N ILE A 400 -49.55 32.09 -50.71
CA ILE A 400 -48.66 31.85 -51.86
C ILE A 400 -48.96 32.57 -53.18
N PRO A 401 -49.98 33.39 -53.42
CA PRO A 401 -49.98 34.14 -54.68
C PRO A 401 -48.95 35.26 -54.77
N GLU A 402 -48.33 35.65 -53.67
CA GLU A 402 -47.33 36.75 -53.68
C GLU A 402 -45.87 36.30 -53.72
N ILE A 403 -45.60 34.99 -53.85
CA ILE A 403 -44.21 34.41 -53.64
C ILE A 403 -43.53 34.07 -54.97
N GLU A 404 -44.18 34.14 -56.13
CA GLU A 404 -43.48 33.86 -57.41
C GLU A 404 -42.31 34.84 -57.70
N ASP A 405 -42.34 36.04 -57.13
CA ASP A 405 -41.27 37.04 -57.31
C ASP A 405 -40.01 36.74 -56.42
N ARG A 406 -40.11 35.80 -55.42
CA ARG A 406 -38.98 35.46 -54.54
C ARG A 406 -38.21 34.18 -54.91
N VAL A 407 -38.59 33.51 -55.98
CA VAL A 407 -37.86 32.31 -56.43
C VAL A 407 -36.44 32.67 -56.91
N ALA A 408 -36.24 33.87 -57.39
CA ALA A 408 -34.89 34.33 -57.76
C ALA A 408 -33.95 34.55 -56.56
N GLU A 409 -34.49 34.76 -55.38
CA GLU A 409 -33.72 34.92 -54.13
C GLU A 409 -33.26 33.56 -53.54
N PHE A 410 -34.00 32.48 -53.86
CA PHE A 410 -33.68 31.11 -53.41
C PHE A 410 -32.42 30.53 -54.07
N ASP A 411 -32.13 30.89 -55.30
CA ASP A 411 -30.91 30.44 -56.00
C ASP A 411 -29.62 31.02 -55.39
N SER A 412 -29.72 32.19 -54.73
CA SER A 412 -28.57 32.77 -54.03
C SER A 412 -28.25 32.03 -52.70
N LEU A 413 -29.31 31.52 -52.00
CA LEU A 413 -29.20 30.75 -50.77
C LEU A 413 -28.63 29.34 -51.01
N GLY A 414 -28.89 28.76 -52.18
CA GLY A 414 -28.30 27.48 -52.57
C GLY A 414 -26.78 27.51 -52.72
N LYS A 415 -26.23 28.71 -53.04
CA LYS A 415 -24.76 28.90 -53.12
C LYS A 415 -24.13 29.02 -51.70
N GLU A 416 -24.83 29.62 -50.75
CA GLU A 416 -24.36 29.70 -49.36
C GLU A 416 -24.41 28.37 -48.63
N ALA A 417 -25.43 27.53 -48.88
CA ALA A 417 -25.48 26.18 -48.32
C ALA A 417 -24.29 25.31 -48.72
N LYS A 418 -23.84 25.40 -49.97
CA LYS A 418 -22.62 24.69 -50.43
C LYS A 418 -21.35 25.19 -49.76
N ALA A 419 -21.29 26.45 -49.37
CA ALA A 419 -20.15 27.01 -48.65
C ALA A 419 -20.13 26.56 -47.18
N ILE A 420 -21.29 26.28 -46.59
CA ILE A 420 -21.41 25.76 -45.22
C ILE A 420 -21.08 24.26 -45.19
N GLU A 421 -21.49 23.50 -46.21
CA GLU A 421 -21.13 22.08 -46.35
C GLU A 421 -19.58 21.86 -46.43
N ALA A 422 -18.90 22.77 -47.13
CA ALA A 422 -17.43 22.79 -47.16
C ALA A 422 -16.80 23.08 -45.79
N LYS A 423 -17.45 23.89 -44.95
CA LYS A 423 -17.02 24.17 -43.58
C LYS A 423 -17.25 22.99 -42.62
N ILE A 424 -18.35 22.26 -42.78
CA ILE A 424 -18.67 21.06 -42.00
C ILE A 424 -17.65 19.95 -42.29
N ASN A 425 -17.33 19.74 -43.57
CA ASN A 425 -16.29 18.79 -43.97
C ASN A 425 -14.88 19.15 -43.41
N GLY A 426 -14.61 20.45 -43.25
CA GLY A 426 -13.38 20.93 -42.56
C GLY A 426 -13.38 20.58 -41.07
N LEU A 427 -14.53 20.66 -40.41
CA LEU A 427 -14.67 20.33 -38.99
C LEU A 427 -14.61 18.82 -38.71
N GLU A 428 -15.13 17.98 -39.61
CA GLU A 428 -14.97 16.52 -39.53
C GLU A 428 -13.49 16.10 -39.69
N GLY A 429 -12.75 16.78 -40.53
CA GLY A 429 -11.30 16.57 -40.68
C GLY A 429 -10.55 16.86 -39.37
N LEU A 430 -10.91 17.91 -38.66
CA LEU A 430 -10.35 18.28 -37.36
C LEU A 430 -10.70 17.27 -36.26
N ALA A 431 -11.90 16.69 -36.29
CA ALA A 431 -12.30 15.66 -35.32
C ALA A 431 -11.53 14.34 -35.52
N LYS A 432 -11.28 13.96 -36.79
CA LYS A 432 -10.44 12.78 -37.13
C LYS A 432 -8.97 12.98 -36.71
N SER A 433 -8.43 14.17 -36.87
CA SER A 433 -7.04 14.46 -36.44
C SER A 433 -6.89 14.34 -34.90
N LYS A 434 -7.89 14.77 -34.13
CA LYS A 434 -7.89 14.64 -32.67
C LYS A 434 -7.87 13.17 -32.21
N SER A 435 -8.55 12.29 -32.91
CA SER A 435 -8.52 10.85 -32.64
C SER A 435 -7.16 10.23 -32.94
N ASN A 436 -6.50 10.69 -33.99
CA ASN A 436 -5.18 10.22 -34.37
C ASN A 436 -4.11 10.60 -33.34
N TRP A 437 -4.20 11.77 -32.69
CA TRP A 437 -3.34 12.16 -31.59
C TRP A 437 -3.41 11.19 -30.41
N ILE A 438 -4.61 10.86 -30.01
CA ILE A 438 -4.85 9.92 -28.89
C ILE A 438 -4.25 8.55 -29.23
N ASN A 439 -4.51 8.05 -30.43
CA ASN A 439 -4.01 6.77 -30.87
C ASN A 439 -2.47 6.75 -31.02
N LEU A 440 -1.89 7.85 -31.45
CA LEU A 440 -0.44 8.00 -31.50
C LEU A 440 0.18 7.94 -30.09
N PHE A 441 -0.41 8.62 -29.10
CA PHE A 441 0.09 8.57 -27.72
C PHE A 441 -0.06 7.18 -27.10
N ILE A 442 -1.16 6.49 -27.38
CA ILE A 442 -1.38 5.10 -26.94
C ILE A 442 -0.32 4.17 -27.57
N ASP A 443 -0.03 4.34 -28.86
CA ASP A 443 0.98 3.54 -29.56
C ASP A 443 2.38 3.83 -29.02
N LEU A 444 2.68 5.11 -28.74
CA LEU A 444 3.94 5.55 -28.15
C LEU A 444 4.13 4.97 -26.73
N GLU A 445 3.11 5.11 -25.88
CA GLU A 445 3.11 4.59 -24.52
C GLU A 445 3.34 3.07 -24.50
N LYS A 446 2.58 2.34 -25.31
CA LYS A 446 2.71 0.89 -25.43
C LYS A 446 4.13 0.47 -25.78
N ARG A 447 4.75 1.12 -26.76
CA ARG A 447 6.12 0.80 -27.23
C ARG A 447 7.18 1.11 -26.20
N LEU A 448 6.97 2.17 -25.41
CA LEU A 448 7.86 2.53 -24.31
C LEU A 448 7.69 1.57 -23.13
N MET A 449 6.47 1.16 -22.82
CA MET A 449 6.20 0.19 -21.75
C MET A 449 6.72 -1.22 -22.07
N ASP A 450 6.72 -1.61 -23.33
CA ASP A 450 7.30 -2.89 -23.79
C ASP A 450 8.83 -2.96 -23.60
N GLN A 451 9.48 -1.82 -23.43
CA GLN A 451 10.91 -1.72 -23.14
C GLN A 451 11.14 -1.52 -21.64
N LYS A 452 11.70 -2.54 -20.98
CA LYS A 452 12.04 -2.46 -19.57
C LYS A 452 13.09 -1.39 -19.31
N ASP A 453 12.95 -0.65 -18.21
CA ASP A 453 13.96 0.30 -17.73
C ASP A 453 14.21 1.50 -18.67
N VAL A 454 13.18 1.95 -19.39
CA VAL A 454 13.20 3.17 -20.22
C VAL A 454 12.21 4.20 -19.66
N TRP A 455 12.59 5.47 -19.67
CA TRP A 455 11.68 6.60 -19.40
C TRP A 455 12.03 7.81 -20.24
N LEU A 456 11.02 8.59 -20.56
CA LEU A 456 11.15 9.83 -21.27
C LEU A 456 11.34 11.00 -20.29
N ASP A 457 12.32 11.84 -20.58
CA ASP A 457 12.51 13.10 -19.87
C ASP A 457 11.72 14.23 -20.53
N ASN A 458 11.64 14.21 -21.87
CA ASN A 458 10.93 15.22 -22.63
C ASN A 458 10.39 14.65 -23.94
N LEU A 459 9.22 15.14 -24.32
CA LEU A 459 8.59 14.92 -25.61
C LEU A 459 8.18 16.27 -26.19
N ARG A 460 8.77 16.67 -27.30
CA ARG A 460 8.45 17.91 -27.98
C ARG A 460 7.90 17.65 -29.36
N VAL A 461 6.78 18.27 -29.67
CA VAL A 461 6.20 18.22 -31.02
C VAL A 461 6.69 19.41 -31.81
N VAL A 462 7.38 19.15 -32.92
CA VAL A 462 7.83 20.15 -33.86
C VAL A 462 6.97 20.07 -35.11
N ARG A 463 6.37 21.18 -35.46
CA ARG A 463 5.52 21.32 -36.62
C ARG A 463 6.27 22.10 -37.69
N THR A 464 6.40 21.50 -38.85
CA THR A 464 7.00 22.14 -40.04
C THR A 464 5.99 22.15 -41.16
N THR A 465 5.87 23.26 -41.86
CA THR A 465 5.03 23.37 -43.06
C THR A 465 5.90 23.38 -44.28
N LYS A 466 5.84 22.33 -45.10
CA LYS A 466 6.51 22.24 -46.40
C LYS A 466 5.47 22.14 -47.51
N ASN A 467 5.51 23.06 -48.49
CA ASN A 467 4.59 23.06 -49.65
C ASN A 467 3.08 22.99 -49.27
N GLY A 468 2.68 23.65 -48.18
CA GLY A 468 1.28 23.65 -47.74
C GLY A 468 0.83 22.38 -46.98
N VAL A 469 1.66 21.35 -46.87
CA VAL A 469 1.44 20.15 -46.09
C VAL A 469 2.14 20.33 -44.73
N GLN A 470 1.43 19.97 -43.66
CA GLN A 470 1.93 20.02 -42.29
C GLN A 470 2.64 18.70 -41.98
N ASP A 471 3.94 18.77 -41.78
CA ASP A 471 4.73 17.66 -41.29
C ASP A 471 4.95 17.81 -39.78
N TYR A 472 4.71 16.73 -39.05
CA TYR A 472 4.93 16.65 -37.60
C TYR A 472 6.14 15.79 -37.30
N LYS A 473 7.01 16.30 -36.44
CA LYS A 473 8.14 15.56 -35.88
C LYS A 473 8.03 15.57 -34.37
N LEU A 474 8.35 14.45 -33.75
CA LEU A 474 8.36 14.28 -32.31
C LEU A 474 9.82 14.14 -31.87
N GLU A 475 10.33 15.11 -31.14
CA GLU A 475 11.66 15.05 -30.53
C GLU A 475 11.52 14.40 -29.15
N LEU A 476 12.17 13.28 -28.96
CA LEU A 476 12.14 12.49 -27.73
C LEU A 476 13.52 12.50 -27.08
N THR A 477 13.55 12.88 -25.81
CA THR A 477 14.72 12.69 -24.97
C THR A 477 14.37 11.81 -23.79
N GLY A 478 15.24 10.92 -23.43
CA GLY A 478 14.98 10.00 -22.35
C GLY A 478 16.23 9.25 -21.87
N ARG A 479 16.00 8.30 -21.03
CA ARG A 479 17.07 7.53 -20.38
C ARG A 479 16.76 6.05 -20.37
N PHE A 480 17.79 5.23 -20.50
CA PHE A 480 17.78 3.80 -20.22
C PHE A 480 18.61 3.51 -18.99
N LEU A 481 18.09 2.70 -18.11
CA LEU A 481 18.88 2.09 -17.05
C LEU A 481 19.48 0.77 -17.57
N ILE A 482 20.80 0.69 -17.57
CA ILE A 482 21.52 -0.54 -17.88
C ILE A 482 21.77 -1.28 -16.57
N ARG A 483 21.01 -2.34 -16.34
CA ARG A 483 21.21 -3.22 -15.17
C ARG A 483 22.25 -4.28 -15.52
N GLU A 484 23.33 -4.31 -14.79
CA GLU A 484 24.33 -5.38 -14.85
C GLU A 484 23.99 -6.46 -13.83
N ALA A 485 24.18 -7.71 -14.23
CA ALA A 485 23.89 -8.88 -13.38
C ALA A 485 24.89 -9.00 -12.20
N ASN A 486 26.10 -8.42 -12.34
CA ASN A 486 27.14 -8.40 -11.30
C ASN A 486 27.84 -7.02 -11.25
N PRO A 487 28.17 -6.51 -10.04
CA PRO A 487 28.82 -5.21 -9.89
C PRO A 487 30.29 -5.16 -10.39
N THR A 488 30.83 -6.29 -10.83
CA THR A 488 32.21 -6.46 -11.32
C THR A 488 32.31 -6.64 -12.84
N GLU A 489 31.20 -6.63 -13.57
CA GLU A 489 31.24 -6.69 -15.03
C GLU A 489 31.58 -5.33 -15.63
N GLU A 490 32.53 -5.34 -16.56
CA GLU A 490 32.93 -4.17 -17.34
C GLU A 490 31.77 -3.75 -18.26
N TYR A 491 31.56 -2.45 -18.41
CA TYR A 491 30.48 -1.88 -19.22
C TYR A 491 30.48 -2.42 -20.65
N ASP A 492 29.45 -3.17 -21.03
CA ASP A 492 29.29 -3.70 -22.37
C ASP A 492 28.57 -2.72 -23.29
N THR A 493 29.37 -1.99 -24.08
CA THR A 493 28.89 -1.05 -25.10
C THR A 493 27.97 -1.70 -26.14
N LYS A 494 28.09 -2.99 -26.36
CA LYS A 494 27.26 -3.75 -27.31
C LYS A 494 25.84 -3.93 -26.74
N LYS A 495 25.69 -4.32 -25.50
CA LYS A 495 24.38 -4.44 -24.82
C LYS A 495 23.63 -3.10 -24.79
N ALA A 496 24.36 -2.01 -24.55
CA ALA A 496 23.77 -0.66 -24.56
C ALA A 496 23.25 -0.28 -25.96
N ARG A 497 24.03 -0.57 -26.99
CA ARG A 497 23.62 -0.33 -28.38
C ARG A 497 22.45 -1.21 -28.79
N ASP A 498 22.46 -2.48 -28.47
CA ASP A 498 21.37 -3.42 -28.78
C ASP A 498 20.03 -3.01 -28.13
N ARG A 499 20.08 -2.40 -26.93
CA ARG A 499 18.88 -1.87 -26.25
C ARG A 499 18.28 -0.67 -26.98
N ILE A 500 19.11 0.25 -27.47
CA ILE A 500 18.65 1.39 -28.25
C ILE A 500 18.12 0.95 -29.59
N ASP A 501 18.83 0.06 -30.27
CA ASP A 501 18.39 -0.50 -31.54
C ASP A 501 17.05 -1.26 -31.38
N GLY A 502 16.84 -1.92 -30.23
CA GLY A 502 15.58 -2.52 -29.86
C GLY A 502 14.44 -1.50 -29.72
N LEU A 503 14.70 -0.36 -29.06
CA LEU A 503 13.73 0.71 -28.93
C LEU A 503 13.40 1.31 -30.30
N LEU A 504 14.40 1.63 -31.11
CA LEU A 504 14.21 2.20 -32.44
C LEU A 504 13.45 1.26 -33.37
N LYS A 505 13.77 -0.04 -33.33
CA LYS A 505 13.04 -1.08 -34.08
C LYS A 505 11.58 -1.18 -33.64
N SER A 506 11.26 -0.94 -32.38
CA SER A 506 9.87 -0.94 -31.92
C SER A 506 9.02 0.11 -32.65
N PHE A 507 9.62 1.25 -33.03
CA PHE A 507 8.92 2.31 -33.76
C PHE A 507 8.73 2.01 -35.25
N THR A 508 9.53 1.15 -35.86
CA THR A 508 9.36 0.79 -37.30
C THR A 508 8.04 0.03 -37.56
N GLY A 509 7.45 -0.57 -36.53
CA GLY A 509 6.12 -1.21 -36.59
C GLY A 509 4.95 -0.29 -36.28
N SER A 510 5.17 1.01 -36.07
CA SER A 510 4.09 1.97 -35.79
C SER A 510 3.34 2.36 -37.06
N ALA A 511 2.01 2.40 -36.96
CA ALA A 511 1.19 2.92 -38.05
C ALA A 511 1.30 4.45 -38.20
N PHE A 512 1.79 5.14 -37.15
CA PHE A 512 1.89 6.60 -37.08
C PHE A 512 3.30 7.14 -37.32
N ILE A 513 4.32 6.30 -37.22
CA ILE A 513 5.71 6.71 -37.37
C ILE A 513 6.26 6.16 -38.66
N LYS A 514 6.79 7.05 -39.50
CA LYS A 514 7.40 6.72 -40.79
C LYS A 514 8.87 6.34 -40.67
N SER A 515 9.60 7.10 -39.89
CA SER A 515 11.05 6.94 -39.71
C SER A 515 11.53 7.65 -38.45
N PHE A 516 12.79 7.45 -38.11
CA PHE A 516 13.46 8.19 -37.04
C PHE A 516 14.73 8.84 -37.61
N GLU A 517 15.09 9.99 -37.02
CA GLU A 517 16.24 10.84 -37.45
C GLU A 517 17.00 11.30 -36.19
N ASN A 518 18.22 11.82 -36.38
CA ASN A 518 19.02 12.49 -35.36
C ASN A 518 19.27 11.70 -34.08
N VAL A 519 19.45 10.39 -34.19
CA VAL A 519 19.71 9.52 -33.04
C VAL A 519 21.04 9.90 -32.40
N ARG A 520 21.00 10.38 -31.17
CA ARG A 520 22.17 10.69 -30.36
C ARG A 520 22.08 9.93 -29.04
N VAL A 521 23.20 9.46 -28.57
CA VAL A 521 23.32 8.71 -27.33
C VAL A 521 24.49 9.29 -26.56
N ASP A 522 24.26 9.63 -25.33
CA ASP A 522 25.29 10.12 -24.42
C ASP A 522 25.74 8.98 -23.50
N PRO A 523 26.95 8.45 -23.70
CA PRO A 523 27.53 7.37 -22.93
C PRO A 523 28.25 7.84 -21.66
N SER A 524 28.13 9.12 -21.27
CA SER A 524 28.86 9.71 -20.14
C SER A 524 28.61 9.01 -18.80
N ASN A 525 27.46 8.33 -18.66
CA ASN A 525 27.17 7.51 -17.50
C ASN A 525 26.92 6.06 -17.94
N PRO A 526 27.79 5.11 -17.57
CA PRO A 526 27.67 3.70 -18.01
C PRO A 526 26.41 2.99 -17.52
N ARG A 527 25.75 3.49 -16.49
CA ARG A 527 24.52 2.90 -15.93
C ARG A 527 23.24 3.58 -16.43
N ILE A 528 23.33 4.81 -16.86
CA ILE A 528 22.18 5.60 -17.32
C ILE A 528 22.51 6.18 -18.68
N LEU A 529 22.02 5.51 -19.70
CA LEU A 529 22.24 5.94 -21.08
C LEU A 529 21.17 6.95 -21.48
N LYS A 530 21.58 8.19 -21.73
CA LYS A 530 20.67 9.21 -22.25
C LYS A 530 20.59 9.10 -23.76
N PHE A 531 19.39 9.20 -24.27
CA PHE A 531 19.13 9.20 -25.72
C PHE A 531 18.31 10.42 -26.13
N ASP A 532 18.54 10.81 -27.36
CA ASP A 532 17.80 11.86 -28.05
C ASP A 532 17.60 11.42 -29.50
N PHE A 533 16.37 11.40 -29.96
CA PHE A 533 16.05 11.11 -31.36
C PHE A 533 14.73 11.75 -31.77
N THR A 534 14.57 11.92 -33.07
CA THR A 534 13.39 12.53 -33.68
C THR A 534 12.58 11.45 -34.42
N LEU A 535 11.31 11.31 -34.12
CA LEU A 535 10.38 10.48 -34.88
C LEU A 535 9.69 11.35 -35.94
N VAL A 536 9.67 10.87 -37.16
CA VAL A 536 8.95 11.50 -38.28
C VAL A 536 7.58 10.85 -38.38
N VAL A 537 6.54 11.64 -38.23
CA VAL A 537 5.15 11.15 -38.30
C VAL A 537 4.78 10.76 -39.74
N ASN A 538 3.96 9.73 -39.90
CA ASN A 538 3.48 9.28 -41.20
C ASN A 538 2.47 10.29 -41.77
N PRO A 539 2.76 10.91 -42.95
CA PRO A 539 1.85 11.87 -43.56
C PRO A 539 0.51 11.28 -44.00
N ASP A 540 0.41 9.94 -44.17
CA ASP A 540 -0.85 9.28 -44.54
C ASP A 540 -1.84 9.17 -43.36
N LYS A 541 -1.36 9.44 -42.16
CA LYS A 541 -2.19 9.55 -40.93
C LYS A 541 -1.88 10.85 -40.21
N PRO A 542 -2.35 11.96 -40.72
CA PRO A 542 -2.09 13.27 -40.14
C PRO A 542 -2.69 13.34 -38.73
N ILE A 543 -1.88 13.84 -37.85
CA ILE A 543 -2.21 14.01 -36.43
C ILE A 543 -2.54 15.48 -36.12
#